data_2b3c7d3dcd89571fb108a39347eb5f98
#
_entry.id   2b3c7d3dcd89571fb108a39347eb5f98
#
_cell.length_a   1.000
_cell.length_b   1.000
_cell.length_c   1.000
_cell.angle_alpha   90.00
_cell.angle_beta   90.00
_cell.angle_gamma   90.00
#
_symmetry.space_group_name_H-M   'P 1'
#
loop_
_entity.id
_entity.type
_entity.pdbx_description
1 polymer ?
#
loop_
_entity_poly.entity_id
_entity_poly.type
_entity_poly.pdbx_seq_one_letter_code
_entity_poly.pdbx_strand_id
1 'polypeptide(L)'
;CCVRCSSCRRKAAEAVATLRHLATLFRYRGLIQTLVVRDLKARYRGSVLGFFWSFFNPLMLLLIYTFVFTKVMPGIHPPEMQPYALFMFCGILPWTWFSSSLLESANTLIAGGNLIKKVLFPAEVLPIVTVLANMVHFFLGLVILVAFLIYYQRPIEGLQLLWFPVIVLVQLVLTVGLALFLSAMTVHFRDLKDLLGNLMQFWFFATPIIYPMLSIPADMRWWLNLNPMTHIMISYQEVLFFPGPHGHWRWLVAMGVASIAVFLVGYFVFDRLRDSFAEEV
;
A
#
# COMPACT_ATOMS: atom_id res chain seq x y z
N CYS A 1 45.10 -7.29 -10.76
CA CYS A 1 43.93 -7.20 -11.66
C CYS A 1 42.87 -8.29 -11.45
N CYS A 2 43.12 -9.36 -10.72
CA CYS A 2 42.15 -10.48 -10.54
C CYS A 2 41.08 -10.32 -9.49
N VAL A 3 41.25 -9.45 -8.47
CA VAL A 3 40.29 -9.27 -7.35
C VAL A 3 39.02 -8.52 -7.78
N ARG A 4 39.08 -7.65 -8.78
CA ARG A 4 37.91 -6.94 -9.33
C ARG A 4 36.93 -7.82 -10.13
N CYS A 5 37.40 -8.93 -10.67
CA CYS A 5 36.59 -9.85 -11.49
C CYS A 5 35.70 -10.78 -10.65
N SER A 6 36.13 -11.17 -9.44
CA SER A 6 35.38 -12.07 -8.57
C SER A 6 34.16 -11.35 -7.95
N SER A 7 34.29 -10.07 -7.56
CA SER A 7 33.20 -9.24 -7.04
C SER A 7 32.12 -8.96 -8.08
N CYS A 8 32.50 -8.72 -9.34
CA CYS A 8 31.55 -8.47 -10.43
C CYS A 8 30.78 -9.75 -10.81
N ARG A 9 31.45 -10.91 -10.80
CA ARG A 9 30.81 -12.20 -11.05
C ARG A 9 29.85 -12.61 -9.93
N ARG A 10 30.17 -12.29 -8.68
CA ARG A 10 29.28 -12.53 -7.53
C ARG A 10 28.01 -11.68 -7.60
N LYS A 11 28.14 -10.38 -7.87
CA LYS A 11 26.99 -9.49 -8.07
C LYS A 11 26.09 -9.89 -9.24
N ALA A 12 26.67 -10.35 -10.35
CA ALA A 12 25.90 -10.85 -11.47
C ALA A 12 25.18 -12.17 -11.14
N ALA A 13 25.81 -13.07 -10.38
CA ALA A 13 25.19 -14.31 -9.94
C ALA A 13 24.05 -14.04 -8.94
N GLU A 14 24.21 -13.08 -8.03
CA GLU A 14 23.17 -12.65 -7.10
C GLU A 14 21.98 -12.01 -7.84
N ALA A 15 22.24 -11.14 -8.83
CA ALA A 15 21.18 -10.56 -9.67
C ALA A 15 20.40 -11.62 -10.48
N VAL A 16 21.10 -12.61 -11.02
CA VAL A 16 20.47 -13.74 -11.75
C VAL A 16 19.67 -14.62 -10.78
N ALA A 17 20.15 -14.84 -9.55
CA ALA A 17 19.40 -15.55 -8.53
C ALA A 17 18.11 -14.80 -8.15
N THR A 18 18.17 -13.48 -7.96
CA THR A 18 17.00 -12.63 -7.67
C THR A 18 15.98 -12.69 -8.80
N LEU A 19 16.41 -12.64 -10.06
CA LEU A 19 15.50 -12.77 -11.21
C LEU A 19 14.86 -14.17 -11.30
N ARG A 20 15.60 -15.22 -10.96
CA ARG A 20 15.05 -16.60 -10.89
C ARG A 20 13.99 -16.72 -9.80
N HIS A 21 14.20 -16.09 -8.64
CA HIS A 21 13.22 -16.11 -7.55
C HIS A 21 11.96 -15.29 -7.89
N LEU A 22 12.08 -14.16 -8.59
CA LEU A 22 10.93 -13.43 -9.11
C LEU A 22 10.12 -14.24 -10.12
N ALA A 23 10.78 -15.00 -11.01
CA ALA A 23 10.11 -15.94 -11.91
C ALA A 23 9.40 -17.07 -11.13
N THR A 24 9.93 -17.45 -9.98
CA THR A 24 9.31 -18.46 -9.12
C THR A 24 8.01 -17.95 -8.48
N LEU A 25 7.90 -16.65 -8.15
CA LEU A 25 6.65 -16.04 -7.67
C LEU A 25 5.52 -16.16 -8.71
N PHE A 26 5.82 -15.99 -10.00
CA PHE A 26 4.84 -16.24 -11.06
C PHE A 26 4.37 -17.69 -11.12
N ARG A 27 5.24 -18.63 -10.80
CA ARG A 27 4.91 -20.06 -10.71
C ARG A 27 3.92 -20.34 -9.55
N TYR A 28 4.01 -19.58 -8.46
CA TYR A 28 3.13 -19.71 -7.28
C TYR A 28 1.82 -18.93 -7.37
N ARG A 29 1.48 -18.35 -8.53
CA ARG A 29 0.25 -17.54 -8.70
C ARG A 29 -1.03 -18.25 -8.22
N GLY A 30 -1.19 -19.55 -8.49
CA GLY A 30 -2.35 -20.32 -8.03
C GLY A 30 -2.38 -20.49 -6.51
N LEU A 31 -1.21 -20.68 -5.88
CA LEU A 31 -1.07 -20.73 -4.44
C LEU A 31 -1.41 -19.37 -3.81
N ILE A 32 -0.89 -18.28 -4.35
CA ILE A 32 -1.16 -16.91 -3.90
C ILE A 32 -2.67 -16.64 -3.97
N GLN A 33 -3.34 -16.93 -5.08
CA GLN A 33 -4.78 -16.75 -5.22
C GLN A 33 -5.58 -17.56 -4.17
N THR A 34 -5.23 -18.82 -3.96
CA THR A 34 -5.87 -19.68 -2.96
C THR A 34 -5.69 -19.13 -1.54
N LEU A 35 -4.49 -18.61 -1.24
CA LEU A 35 -4.18 -18.05 0.08
C LEU A 35 -4.88 -16.71 0.30
N VAL A 36 -4.95 -15.83 -0.71
CA VAL A 36 -5.72 -14.57 -0.64
C VAL A 36 -7.21 -14.87 -0.34
N VAL A 37 -7.82 -15.80 -1.08
CA VAL A 37 -9.20 -16.18 -0.84
C VAL A 37 -9.39 -16.78 0.55
N ARG A 38 -8.44 -17.60 1.02
CA ARG A 38 -8.46 -18.17 2.37
C ARG A 38 -8.34 -17.09 3.45
N ASP A 39 -7.44 -16.13 3.26
CA ASP A 39 -7.25 -15.00 4.19
C ASP A 39 -8.52 -14.15 4.29
N LEU A 40 -9.11 -13.77 3.17
CA LEU A 40 -10.37 -13.04 3.12
C LEU A 40 -11.52 -13.80 3.81
N LYS A 41 -11.64 -15.11 3.58
CA LYS A 41 -12.64 -15.93 4.26
C LYS A 41 -12.37 -16.04 5.76
N ALA A 42 -11.12 -16.12 6.19
CA ALA A 42 -10.75 -16.23 7.58
C ALA A 42 -11.10 -14.96 8.37
N ARG A 43 -10.91 -13.77 7.79
CA ARG A 43 -11.26 -12.47 8.41
C ARG A 43 -12.74 -12.35 8.78
N TYR A 44 -13.61 -12.99 8.01
CA TYR A 44 -15.07 -12.87 8.19
C TYR A 44 -15.72 -14.14 8.75
N ARG A 45 -14.90 -15.11 9.16
CA ARG A 45 -15.40 -16.38 9.73
C ARG A 45 -16.11 -16.12 11.07
N GLY A 46 -17.36 -16.55 11.15
CA GLY A 46 -18.20 -16.36 12.35
C GLY A 46 -18.87 -14.99 12.45
N SER A 47 -18.72 -14.12 11.46
CA SER A 47 -19.40 -12.83 11.42
C SER A 47 -20.79 -12.95 10.76
N VAL A 48 -21.81 -12.29 11.36
CA VAL A 48 -23.18 -12.29 10.84
C VAL A 48 -23.27 -11.63 9.48
N LEU A 49 -22.56 -10.51 9.25
CA LEU A 49 -22.52 -9.79 7.99
C LEU A 49 -21.45 -10.32 7.02
N GLY A 50 -20.55 -11.19 7.50
CA GLY A 50 -19.54 -11.82 6.68
C GLY A 50 -18.72 -10.82 5.87
N PHE A 51 -18.53 -11.12 4.59
CA PHE A 51 -17.77 -10.30 3.64
C PHE A 51 -18.41 -8.91 3.39
N PHE A 52 -19.68 -8.70 3.75
CA PHE A 52 -20.35 -7.42 3.58
C PHE A 52 -19.71 -6.30 4.40
N TRP A 53 -19.01 -6.62 5.48
CA TRP A 53 -18.20 -5.66 6.24
C TRP A 53 -17.17 -4.91 5.40
N SER A 54 -16.66 -5.54 4.33
CA SER A 54 -15.72 -4.90 3.41
C SER A 54 -16.32 -3.70 2.66
N PHE A 55 -17.65 -3.69 2.45
CA PHE A 55 -18.38 -2.56 1.89
C PHE A 55 -18.88 -1.61 2.97
N PHE A 56 -19.38 -2.18 4.08
CA PHE A 56 -20.01 -1.40 5.13
C PHE A 56 -19.04 -0.44 5.81
N ASN A 57 -17.82 -0.88 6.12
CA ASN A 57 -16.82 -0.04 6.76
C ASN A 57 -16.43 1.20 5.93
N PRO A 58 -16.01 1.12 4.67
CA PRO A 58 -15.72 2.30 3.86
C PRO A 58 -16.95 3.16 3.60
N LEU A 59 -18.15 2.56 3.45
CA LEU A 59 -19.39 3.31 3.30
C LEU A 59 -19.70 4.14 4.55
N MET A 60 -19.65 3.52 5.74
CA MET A 60 -19.85 4.21 7.02
C MET A 60 -18.86 5.35 7.21
N LEU A 61 -17.58 5.11 6.91
CA LEU A 61 -16.55 6.12 7.00
C LEU A 61 -16.86 7.32 6.11
N LEU A 62 -17.25 7.08 4.86
CA LEU A 62 -17.62 8.13 3.91
C LEU A 62 -18.87 8.90 4.39
N LEU A 63 -19.89 8.20 4.90
CA LEU A 63 -21.10 8.84 5.43
C LEU A 63 -20.81 9.71 6.66
N ILE A 64 -19.98 9.24 7.58
CA ILE A 64 -19.55 10.00 8.75
C ILE A 64 -18.83 11.28 8.33
N TYR A 65 -17.86 11.18 7.43
CA TYR A 65 -17.15 12.35 6.92
C TYR A 65 -18.06 13.30 6.15
N THR A 66 -18.96 12.78 5.34
CA THR A 66 -19.96 13.60 4.65
C THR A 66 -20.81 14.37 5.67
N PHE A 67 -21.32 13.70 6.69
CA PHE A 67 -22.10 14.34 7.75
C PHE A 67 -21.30 15.43 8.49
N VAL A 68 -20.09 15.11 8.93
CA VAL A 68 -19.22 16.04 9.67
C VAL A 68 -18.93 17.29 8.83
N PHE A 69 -18.46 17.13 7.60
CA PHE A 69 -18.01 18.25 6.77
C PHE A 69 -19.15 19.02 6.08
N THR A 70 -20.37 18.44 5.99
CA THR A 70 -21.52 19.18 5.45
C THR A 70 -22.41 19.80 6.53
N LYS A 71 -22.50 19.19 7.71
CA LYS A 71 -23.42 19.61 8.77
C LYS A 71 -22.75 20.23 10.00
N VAL A 72 -21.62 19.64 10.42
CA VAL A 72 -20.94 20.08 11.66
C VAL A 72 -19.91 21.18 11.37
N MET A 73 -19.17 21.07 10.27
CA MET A 73 -18.08 21.99 9.90
C MET A 73 -18.25 22.51 8.46
N PRO A 74 -19.37 23.15 8.11
CA PRO A 74 -19.58 23.66 6.77
C PRO A 74 -18.65 24.85 6.47
N GLY A 75 -18.11 24.93 5.25
CA GLY A 75 -17.40 26.12 4.75
C GLY A 75 -15.95 26.30 5.19
N ILE A 76 -15.36 25.36 5.92
CA ILE A 76 -13.95 25.45 6.37
C ILE A 76 -12.96 25.22 5.22
N HIS A 77 -13.39 24.57 4.15
CA HIS A 77 -12.53 24.15 3.05
C HIS A 77 -12.81 24.93 1.75
N PRO A 78 -11.80 25.08 0.88
CA PRO A 78 -11.95 25.76 -0.40
C PRO A 78 -13.08 25.17 -1.25
N PRO A 79 -13.83 26.01 -2.01
CA PRO A 79 -14.93 25.56 -2.87
C PRO A 79 -14.53 24.49 -3.89
N GLU A 80 -13.29 24.51 -4.36
CA GLU A 80 -12.72 23.56 -5.33
C GLU A 80 -12.67 22.11 -4.80
N MET A 81 -12.64 21.96 -3.47
CA MET A 81 -12.58 20.66 -2.78
C MET A 81 -13.95 20.15 -2.35
N GLN A 82 -15.03 20.82 -2.72
CA GLN A 82 -16.38 20.36 -2.37
C GLN A 82 -16.82 19.25 -3.34
N PRO A 83 -17.40 18.13 -2.86
CA PRO A 83 -17.62 17.79 -1.45
C PRO A 83 -16.32 17.24 -0.81
N TYR A 84 -15.88 17.90 0.25
CA TYR A 84 -14.60 17.61 0.91
C TYR A 84 -14.46 16.16 1.40
N ALA A 85 -15.54 15.53 1.80
CA ALA A 85 -15.55 14.12 2.19
C ALA A 85 -15.04 13.20 1.05
N LEU A 86 -15.39 13.50 -0.20
CA LEU A 86 -14.92 12.71 -1.34
C LEU A 86 -13.44 12.96 -1.64
N PHE A 87 -13.00 14.21 -1.57
CA PHE A 87 -11.57 14.55 -1.69
C PHE A 87 -10.74 13.76 -0.67
N MET A 88 -11.15 13.80 0.59
CA MET A 88 -10.49 13.09 1.67
C MET A 88 -10.50 11.58 1.46
N PHE A 89 -11.63 11.04 0.97
CA PHE A 89 -11.79 9.61 0.75
C PHE A 89 -10.92 9.08 -0.40
N CYS A 90 -10.61 9.92 -1.42
CA CYS A 90 -9.63 9.60 -2.46
C CYS A 90 -8.22 9.33 -1.90
N GLY A 91 -7.85 9.96 -0.78
CA GLY A 91 -6.57 9.72 -0.11
C GLY A 91 -6.65 8.63 0.96
N ILE A 92 -7.76 8.55 1.72
CA ILE A 92 -7.91 7.58 2.82
C ILE A 92 -7.94 6.13 2.32
N LEU A 93 -8.60 5.84 1.21
CA LEU A 93 -8.68 4.49 0.67
C LEU A 93 -7.30 3.89 0.35
N PRO A 94 -6.45 4.53 -0.48
CA PRO A 94 -5.13 4.00 -0.76
C PRO A 94 -4.22 4.02 0.48
N TRP A 95 -4.38 5.00 1.37
CA TRP A 95 -3.67 5.02 2.64
C TRP A 95 -4.02 3.81 3.52
N THR A 96 -5.30 3.51 3.67
CA THR A 96 -5.76 2.35 4.46
C THR A 96 -5.22 1.05 3.89
N TRP A 97 -5.23 0.89 2.57
CA TRP A 97 -4.59 -0.26 1.92
C TRP A 97 -3.11 -0.36 2.30
N PHE A 98 -2.36 0.74 2.18
CA PHE A 98 -0.93 0.80 2.51
C PHE A 98 -0.68 0.46 3.98
N SER A 99 -1.29 1.21 4.90
CA SER A 99 -1.04 1.08 6.34
C SER A 99 -1.47 -0.28 6.89
N SER A 100 -2.67 -0.77 6.53
CA SER A 100 -3.14 -2.10 6.96
C SER A 100 -2.24 -3.20 6.43
N SER A 101 -1.78 -3.10 5.16
CA SER A 101 -0.86 -4.06 4.58
C SER A 101 0.46 -4.14 5.35
N LEU A 102 1.04 -3.02 5.75
CA LEU A 102 2.30 -3.01 6.50
C LEU A 102 2.12 -3.54 7.93
N LEU A 103 1.08 -3.07 8.64
CA LEU A 103 0.79 -3.49 10.01
C LEU A 103 0.52 -5.00 10.11
N GLU A 104 -0.26 -5.54 9.20
CA GLU A 104 -0.57 -6.96 9.17
C GLU A 104 0.63 -7.79 8.72
N SER A 105 1.36 -7.34 7.68
CA SER A 105 2.55 -8.05 7.17
C SER A 105 3.64 -8.16 8.23
N ALA A 106 3.79 -7.18 9.11
CA ALA A 106 4.74 -7.23 10.22
C ALA A 106 4.51 -8.44 11.13
N ASN A 107 3.28 -8.93 11.29
CA ASN A 107 2.96 -10.09 12.12
C ASN A 107 2.79 -11.40 11.35
N THR A 108 2.80 -11.36 10.01
CA THR A 108 2.38 -12.49 9.16
C THR A 108 3.30 -13.70 9.29
N LEU A 109 4.62 -13.51 9.37
CA LEU A 109 5.58 -14.60 9.52
C LEU A 109 5.46 -15.27 10.89
N ILE A 110 5.30 -14.49 11.96
CA ILE A 110 5.14 -15.00 13.32
C ILE A 110 3.84 -15.80 13.43
N ALA A 111 2.73 -15.27 12.90
CA ALA A 111 1.44 -15.96 12.89
C ALA A 111 1.44 -17.20 11.98
N GLY A 112 2.24 -17.17 10.90
CA GLY A 112 2.38 -18.26 9.93
C GLY A 112 3.44 -19.31 10.27
N GLY A 113 4.10 -19.24 11.42
CA GLY A 113 5.25 -20.08 11.79
C GLY A 113 5.00 -21.59 11.66
N ASN A 114 3.81 -22.05 12.04
CA ASN A 114 3.42 -23.45 11.86
C ASN A 114 3.38 -23.90 10.40
N LEU A 115 3.11 -22.99 9.47
CA LEU A 115 3.09 -23.26 8.03
C LEU A 115 4.51 -23.32 7.49
N ILE A 116 5.37 -22.42 7.94
CA ILE A 116 6.78 -22.33 7.54
C ILE A 116 7.55 -23.57 7.98
N LYS A 117 7.30 -24.08 9.22
CA LYS A 117 7.97 -25.26 9.79
C LYS A 117 7.55 -26.60 9.16
N LYS A 118 6.31 -26.72 8.68
CA LYS A 118 5.75 -28.03 8.26
C LYS A 118 5.90 -28.35 6.78
N VAL A 119 6.12 -27.35 5.93
CA VAL A 119 6.19 -27.50 4.46
C VAL A 119 7.34 -26.66 3.95
N LEU A 120 8.03 -27.11 2.91
CA LEU A 120 8.96 -26.29 2.11
C LEU A 120 8.18 -25.18 1.39
N PHE A 121 7.65 -24.24 2.18
CA PHE A 121 6.77 -23.18 1.74
C PHE A 121 7.58 -21.88 1.51
N PRO A 122 7.42 -21.20 0.38
CA PRO A 122 8.09 -19.94 0.16
C PRO A 122 7.53 -18.88 1.13
N ALA A 123 8.29 -18.54 2.17
CA ALA A 123 7.86 -17.64 3.24
C ALA A 123 7.48 -16.24 2.72
N GLU A 124 8.11 -15.80 1.60
CA GLU A 124 7.83 -14.54 0.92
C GLU A 124 6.38 -14.41 0.42
N VAL A 125 5.69 -15.51 0.20
CA VAL A 125 4.29 -15.51 -0.24
C VAL A 125 3.37 -14.93 0.83
N LEU A 126 3.67 -15.09 2.12
CA LEU A 126 2.80 -14.64 3.21
C LEU A 126 2.60 -13.10 3.23
N PRO A 127 3.65 -12.27 3.26
CA PRO A 127 3.49 -10.81 3.19
C PRO A 127 2.81 -10.36 1.89
N ILE A 128 3.13 -11.00 0.76
CA ILE A 128 2.52 -10.67 -0.54
C ILE A 128 1.01 -10.95 -0.51
N VAL A 129 0.58 -12.08 0.05
CA VAL A 129 -0.85 -12.44 0.20
C VAL A 129 -1.57 -11.40 1.04
N THR A 130 -0.97 -10.94 2.14
CA THR A 130 -1.55 -9.89 3.00
C THR A 130 -1.75 -8.58 2.24
N VAL A 131 -0.75 -8.13 1.47
CA VAL A 131 -0.87 -6.92 0.65
C VAL A 131 -1.98 -7.06 -0.40
N LEU A 132 -2.07 -8.20 -1.08
CA LEU A 132 -3.09 -8.47 -2.09
C LEU A 132 -4.49 -8.62 -1.48
N ALA A 133 -4.63 -9.20 -0.30
CA ALA A 133 -5.91 -9.28 0.40
C ALA A 133 -6.43 -7.89 0.79
N ASN A 134 -5.56 -7.01 1.29
CA ASN A 134 -5.92 -5.62 1.59
C ASN A 134 -6.20 -4.80 0.31
N MET A 135 -5.55 -5.12 -0.82
CA MET A 135 -5.86 -4.51 -2.12
C MET A 135 -7.30 -4.82 -2.58
N VAL A 136 -7.84 -6.00 -2.26
CA VAL A 136 -9.25 -6.31 -2.54
C VAL A 136 -10.18 -5.35 -1.78
N HIS A 137 -9.92 -5.07 -0.50
CA HIS A 137 -10.70 -4.09 0.27
C HIS A 137 -10.59 -2.67 -0.31
N PHE A 138 -9.41 -2.27 -0.78
CA PHE A 138 -9.23 -1.01 -1.50
C PHE A 138 -10.12 -0.92 -2.74
N PHE A 139 -10.16 -1.95 -3.59
CA PHE A 139 -11.02 -1.95 -4.77
C PHE A 139 -12.51 -1.93 -4.43
N LEU A 140 -12.94 -2.61 -3.37
CA LEU A 140 -14.33 -2.54 -2.89
C LEU A 140 -14.69 -1.12 -2.41
N GLY A 141 -13.80 -0.46 -1.68
CA GLY A 141 -13.97 0.94 -1.29
C GLY A 141 -13.97 1.88 -2.49
N LEU A 142 -13.17 1.58 -3.53
CA LEU A 142 -13.14 2.35 -4.77
C LEU A 142 -14.48 2.31 -5.52
N VAL A 143 -15.19 1.18 -5.52
CA VAL A 143 -16.53 1.08 -6.11
C VAL A 143 -17.48 2.07 -5.42
N ILE A 144 -17.43 2.17 -4.10
CA ILE A 144 -18.23 3.14 -3.33
C ILE A 144 -17.83 4.58 -3.70
N LEU A 145 -16.53 4.87 -3.74
CA LEU A 145 -16.02 6.20 -4.11
C LEU A 145 -16.53 6.61 -5.50
N VAL A 146 -16.40 5.73 -6.50
CA VAL A 146 -16.83 5.99 -7.87
C VAL A 146 -18.35 6.24 -7.92
N ALA A 147 -19.16 5.45 -7.21
CA ALA A 147 -20.60 5.66 -7.12
C ALA A 147 -20.96 7.05 -6.58
N PHE A 148 -20.26 7.51 -5.55
CA PHE A 148 -20.45 8.85 -4.98
C PHE A 148 -19.92 9.96 -5.89
N LEU A 149 -18.80 9.78 -6.60
CA LEU A 149 -18.29 10.74 -7.59
C LEU A 149 -19.34 10.95 -8.71
N ILE A 150 -19.96 9.87 -9.17
CA ILE A 150 -21.05 9.94 -10.18
C ILE A 150 -22.28 10.65 -9.60
N TYR A 151 -22.68 10.33 -8.35
CA TYR A 151 -23.82 10.97 -7.67
C TYR A 151 -23.63 12.49 -7.55
N TYR A 152 -22.42 12.94 -7.22
CA TYR A 152 -22.09 14.37 -7.10
C TYR A 152 -21.68 15.01 -8.45
N GLN A 153 -21.84 14.29 -9.56
CA GLN A 153 -21.57 14.75 -10.94
C GLN A 153 -20.15 15.32 -11.10
N ARG A 154 -19.16 14.73 -10.40
CA ARG A 154 -17.78 15.13 -10.60
C ARG A 154 -17.28 14.63 -11.97
N PRO A 155 -16.66 15.51 -12.77
CA PRO A 155 -16.15 15.12 -14.07
C PRO A 155 -14.96 14.17 -13.89
N ILE A 156 -15.11 12.95 -14.36
CA ILE A 156 -14.01 11.98 -14.45
C ILE A 156 -13.52 12.01 -15.89
N GLU A 157 -12.32 12.51 -16.11
CA GLU A 157 -11.74 12.54 -17.46
C GLU A 157 -11.19 11.17 -17.82
N GLY A 158 -11.76 10.52 -18.83
CA GLY A 158 -11.40 9.15 -19.21
C GLY A 158 -9.92 8.97 -19.57
N LEU A 159 -9.26 10.00 -20.13
CA LEU A 159 -7.85 9.94 -20.48
C LEU A 159 -6.96 9.90 -19.23
N GLN A 160 -7.35 10.60 -18.17
CA GLN A 160 -6.59 10.59 -16.89
C GLN A 160 -6.75 9.27 -16.16
N LEU A 161 -7.89 8.61 -16.32
CA LEU A 161 -8.12 7.30 -15.70
C LEU A 161 -7.11 6.24 -16.16
N LEU A 162 -6.44 6.45 -17.30
CA LEU A 162 -5.33 5.57 -17.75
C LEU A 162 -4.12 5.61 -16.80
N TRP A 163 -3.95 6.67 -16.02
CA TRP A 163 -2.89 6.75 -15.00
C TRP A 163 -3.22 5.96 -13.74
N PHE A 164 -4.50 5.69 -13.49
CA PHE A 164 -4.94 4.98 -12.28
C PHE A 164 -4.26 3.61 -12.11
N PRO A 165 -4.21 2.71 -13.12
CA PRO A 165 -3.51 1.44 -13.00
C PRO A 165 -2.01 1.61 -12.71
N VAL A 166 -1.38 2.66 -13.26
CA VAL A 166 0.04 2.96 -13.02
C VAL A 166 0.26 3.36 -11.57
N ILE A 167 -0.60 4.23 -11.01
CA ILE A 167 -0.53 4.65 -9.61
C ILE A 167 -0.69 3.44 -8.68
N VAL A 168 -1.69 2.59 -8.95
CA VAL A 168 -1.93 1.35 -8.18
C VAL A 168 -0.71 0.42 -8.23
N LEU A 169 -0.08 0.27 -9.41
CA LEU A 169 1.10 -0.56 -9.57
C LEU A 169 2.30 -0.01 -8.79
N VAL A 170 2.56 1.29 -8.86
CA VAL A 170 3.65 1.95 -8.12
C VAL A 170 3.45 1.76 -6.62
N GLN A 171 2.23 1.98 -6.12
CA GLN A 171 1.90 1.75 -4.72
C GLN A 171 2.03 0.29 -4.33
N LEU A 172 1.56 -0.66 -5.16
CA LEU A 172 1.67 -2.10 -4.91
C LEU A 172 3.13 -2.51 -4.72
N VAL A 173 4.02 -2.09 -5.65
CA VAL A 173 5.46 -2.43 -5.60
C VAL A 173 6.10 -1.86 -4.33
N LEU A 174 5.80 -0.60 -3.99
CA LEU A 174 6.28 0.03 -2.76
C LEU A 174 5.81 -0.73 -1.51
N THR A 175 4.51 -1.03 -1.46
CA THR A 175 3.89 -1.70 -0.30
C THR A 175 4.44 -3.11 -0.11
N VAL A 176 4.59 -3.89 -1.19
CA VAL A 176 5.17 -5.25 -1.13
C VAL A 176 6.63 -5.19 -0.68
N GLY A 177 7.43 -4.25 -1.21
CA GLY A 177 8.83 -4.08 -0.79
C GLY A 177 8.96 -3.81 0.71
N LEU A 178 8.18 -2.86 1.23
CA LEU A 178 8.15 -2.53 2.66
C LEU A 178 7.57 -3.68 3.50
N ALA A 179 6.54 -4.37 3.02
CA ALA A 179 5.92 -5.52 3.71
C ALA A 179 6.92 -6.68 3.88
N LEU A 180 7.69 -6.99 2.84
CA LEU A 180 8.77 -7.99 2.92
C LEU A 180 9.86 -7.56 3.93
N PHE A 181 10.31 -6.32 3.85
CA PHE A 181 11.29 -5.79 4.78
C PHE A 181 10.81 -5.87 6.22
N LEU A 182 9.62 -5.32 6.51
CA LEU A 182 9.06 -5.27 7.86
C LEU A 182 8.76 -6.66 8.42
N SER A 183 8.22 -7.57 7.62
CA SER A 183 7.94 -8.94 8.08
C SER A 183 9.22 -9.67 8.49
N ALA A 184 10.31 -9.53 7.70
CA ALA A 184 11.61 -10.12 8.03
C ALA A 184 12.21 -9.52 9.31
N MET A 185 12.13 -8.19 9.45
CA MET A 185 12.66 -7.48 10.63
C MET A 185 11.88 -7.81 11.90
N THR A 186 10.56 -7.99 11.84
CA THR A 186 9.72 -8.25 13.01
C THR A 186 9.98 -9.63 13.61
N VAL A 187 10.46 -10.59 12.83
CA VAL A 187 10.87 -11.90 13.36
C VAL A 187 12.00 -11.73 14.39
N HIS A 188 12.95 -10.83 14.12
CA HIS A 188 14.10 -10.57 15.00
C HIS A 188 13.80 -9.51 16.07
N PHE A 189 12.96 -8.52 15.75
CA PHE A 189 12.63 -7.38 16.59
C PHE A 189 11.13 -7.28 16.81
N ARG A 190 10.58 -8.01 17.78
CA ARG A 190 9.13 -8.11 18.04
C ARG A 190 8.47 -6.77 18.38
N ASP A 191 9.21 -5.85 19.00
CA ASP A 191 8.73 -4.51 19.37
C ASP A 191 8.47 -3.62 18.14
N LEU A 192 9.01 -3.98 16.97
CA LEU A 192 8.82 -3.23 15.72
C LEU A 192 7.34 -3.11 15.35
N LYS A 193 6.52 -4.11 15.68
CA LYS A 193 5.08 -4.10 15.45
C LYS A 193 4.38 -2.94 16.17
N ASP A 194 4.71 -2.71 17.43
CA ASP A 194 4.07 -1.67 18.26
C ASP A 194 4.57 -0.28 17.85
N LEU A 195 5.86 -0.17 17.54
CA LEU A 195 6.44 1.06 16.97
C LEU A 195 5.80 1.40 15.62
N LEU A 196 5.54 0.41 14.77
CA LEU A 196 4.97 0.60 13.44
C LEU A 196 3.56 1.20 13.53
N GLY A 197 2.75 0.81 14.50
CA GLY A 197 1.41 1.38 14.72
C GLY A 197 1.48 2.90 14.95
N ASN A 198 2.34 3.34 15.85
CA ASN A 198 2.54 4.76 16.14
C ASN A 198 3.15 5.50 14.94
N LEU A 199 4.10 4.87 14.23
CA LEU A 199 4.71 5.45 13.05
C LEU A 199 3.69 5.65 11.92
N MET A 200 2.79 4.69 11.68
CA MET A 200 1.73 4.82 10.67
C MET A 200 0.77 5.96 10.99
N GLN A 201 0.45 6.18 12.26
CA GLN A 201 -0.40 7.29 12.67
C GLN A 201 0.31 8.64 12.44
N PHE A 202 1.57 8.77 12.82
CA PHE A 202 2.37 9.96 12.51
C PHE A 202 2.49 10.18 10.99
N TRP A 203 2.79 9.13 10.25
CA TRP A 203 2.95 9.20 8.79
C TRP A 203 1.67 9.59 8.06
N PHE A 204 0.50 9.20 8.59
CA PHE A 204 -0.80 9.64 8.08
C PHE A 204 -0.91 11.17 8.08
N PHE A 205 -0.59 11.82 9.20
CA PHE A 205 -0.62 13.28 9.31
C PHE A 205 0.51 13.96 8.55
N ALA A 206 1.63 13.30 8.35
CA ALA A 206 2.74 13.77 7.52
C ALA A 206 2.49 13.57 6.01
N THR A 207 1.32 13.07 5.61
CA THR A 207 0.93 12.86 4.22
C THR A 207 -0.30 13.74 3.91
N PRO A 208 -0.37 14.44 2.77
CA PRO A 208 -1.48 15.35 2.44
C PRO A 208 -2.74 14.57 2.01
N ILE A 209 -3.37 13.91 2.98
CA ILE A 209 -4.61 13.14 2.82
C ILE A 209 -5.80 14.01 3.18
N ILE A 210 -5.74 14.67 4.36
CA ILE A 210 -6.81 15.49 4.92
C ILE A 210 -6.66 16.97 4.59
N TYR A 211 -5.58 17.38 3.96
CA TYR A 211 -5.33 18.77 3.58
C TYR A 211 -4.65 18.82 2.22
N PRO A 212 -4.91 19.84 1.41
CA PRO A 212 -4.23 19.98 0.12
C PRO A 212 -2.81 20.48 0.30
N MET A 213 -1.93 20.06 -0.58
CA MET A 213 -0.52 20.50 -0.59
C MET A 213 -0.38 22.04 -0.64
N LEU A 214 -1.33 22.72 -1.29
CA LEU A 214 -1.34 24.19 -1.45
C LEU A 214 -1.58 24.92 -0.13
N SER A 215 -2.26 24.33 0.84
CA SER A 215 -2.53 24.94 2.16
C SER A 215 -1.30 24.99 3.07
N ILE A 216 -0.20 24.33 2.67
CA ILE A 216 1.03 24.28 3.46
C ILE A 216 1.96 25.40 3.05
N PRO A 217 2.58 26.12 4.03
CA PRO A 217 3.59 27.13 3.77
C PRO A 217 4.72 26.60 2.87
N ALA A 218 5.20 27.44 1.94
CA ALA A 218 6.15 27.02 0.91
C ALA A 218 7.49 26.51 1.49
N ASP A 219 7.89 27.05 2.63
CA ASP A 219 9.09 26.65 3.40
C ASP A 219 8.98 25.24 4.00
N MET A 220 7.77 24.73 4.24
CA MET A 220 7.56 23.39 4.78
C MET A 220 7.27 22.31 3.73
N ARG A 221 6.98 22.69 2.48
CA ARG A 221 6.63 21.74 1.39
C ARG A 221 7.75 20.76 1.05
N TRP A 222 8.99 21.14 1.26
CA TRP A 222 10.14 20.28 0.95
C TRP A 222 10.15 18.99 1.80
N TRP A 223 9.74 19.04 3.06
CA TRP A 223 9.60 17.87 3.93
C TRP A 223 8.57 16.88 3.37
N LEU A 224 7.44 17.40 2.90
CA LEU A 224 6.38 16.58 2.32
C LEU A 224 6.80 15.97 0.98
N ASN A 225 7.63 16.67 0.22
CA ASN A 225 8.19 16.16 -1.03
C ASN A 225 9.19 15.02 -0.83
N LEU A 226 9.79 14.87 0.36
CA LEU A 226 10.63 13.71 0.70
C LEU A 226 9.78 12.45 1.01
N ASN A 227 8.53 12.63 1.34
CA ASN A 227 7.65 11.51 1.68
C ASN A 227 7.13 10.83 0.39
N PRO A 228 7.45 9.54 0.14
CA PRO A 228 7.02 8.85 -1.07
C PRO A 228 5.50 8.74 -1.18
N MET A 229 4.80 8.60 -0.04
CA MET A 229 3.34 8.51 -0.03
C MET A 229 2.66 9.81 -0.43
N THR A 230 3.29 10.98 -0.23
CA THR A 230 2.78 12.28 -0.67
C THR A 230 2.49 12.29 -2.18
N HIS A 231 3.46 11.86 -2.97
CA HIS A 231 3.32 11.88 -4.43
C HIS A 231 2.29 10.87 -4.94
N ILE A 232 2.18 9.72 -4.29
CA ILE A 232 1.16 8.70 -4.61
C ILE A 232 -0.23 9.24 -4.26
N MET A 233 -0.42 9.85 -3.08
CA MET A 233 -1.71 10.40 -2.65
C MET A 233 -2.16 11.56 -3.54
N ILE A 234 -1.28 12.49 -3.88
CA ILE A 234 -1.58 13.59 -4.80
C ILE A 234 -1.99 13.02 -6.18
N SER A 235 -1.30 11.99 -6.67
CA SER A 235 -1.65 11.36 -7.95
C SER A 235 -3.05 10.73 -7.93
N TYR A 236 -3.47 10.09 -6.82
CA TYR A 236 -4.84 9.61 -6.68
C TYR A 236 -5.87 10.75 -6.65
N GLN A 237 -5.58 11.82 -5.90
CA GLN A 237 -6.44 12.99 -5.81
C GLN A 237 -6.59 13.70 -7.16
N GLU A 238 -5.50 13.86 -7.93
CA GLU A 238 -5.53 14.44 -9.27
C GLU A 238 -6.36 13.59 -10.26
N VAL A 239 -6.17 12.28 -10.26
CA VAL A 239 -6.83 11.39 -11.23
C VAL A 239 -8.31 11.14 -10.89
N LEU A 240 -8.67 11.10 -9.61
CA LEU A 240 -10.02 10.72 -9.19
C LEU A 240 -10.91 11.93 -8.85
N PHE A 241 -10.34 13.06 -8.41
CA PHE A 241 -11.13 14.16 -7.87
C PHE A 241 -10.98 15.48 -8.63
N PHE A 242 -9.76 15.87 -9.03
CA PHE A 242 -9.54 17.15 -9.71
C PHE A 242 -9.70 17.01 -11.22
N PRO A 243 -10.45 17.95 -11.88
CA PRO A 243 -10.47 18.02 -13.32
C PRO A 243 -9.16 18.63 -13.84
N GLY A 244 -8.64 18.12 -14.94
CA GLY A 244 -7.46 18.68 -15.59
C GLY A 244 -6.36 17.63 -15.83
N PRO A 245 -5.31 17.92 -16.60
CA PRO A 245 -4.28 16.96 -16.93
C PRO A 245 -3.47 16.55 -15.68
N HIS A 246 -3.08 15.27 -15.60
CA HIS A 246 -2.26 14.76 -14.51
C HIS A 246 -0.88 15.47 -14.50
N GLY A 247 -0.78 16.51 -13.65
CA GLY A 247 0.43 17.33 -13.55
C GLY A 247 1.59 16.63 -12.84
N HIS A 248 1.26 15.67 -11.98
CA HIS A 248 2.22 15.02 -11.08
C HIS A 248 2.95 13.80 -11.69
N TRP A 249 2.77 13.52 -13.00
CA TRP A 249 3.31 12.34 -13.67
C TRP A 249 4.83 12.14 -13.53
N ARG A 250 5.61 13.25 -13.53
CA ARG A 250 7.07 13.19 -13.34
C ARG A 250 7.46 12.61 -11.98
N TRP A 251 6.76 13.06 -10.95
CA TRP A 251 6.94 12.55 -9.59
C TRP A 251 6.48 11.11 -9.47
N LEU A 252 5.40 10.75 -10.14
CA LEU A 252 4.92 9.36 -10.16
C LEU A 252 5.95 8.42 -10.80
N VAL A 253 6.61 8.82 -11.89
CA VAL A 253 7.70 8.03 -12.50
C VAL A 253 8.89 7.92 -11.54
N ALA A 254 9.30 9.02 -10.89
CA ALA A 254 10.37 9.00 -9.89
C ALA A 254 10.01 8.06 -8.73
N MET A 255 8.76 8.09 -8.25
CA MET A 255 8.27 7.18 -7.22
C MET A 255 8.22 5.72 -7.71
N GLY A 256 7.93 5.48 -8.99
CA GLY A 256 8.02 4.16 -9.60
C GLY A 256 9.43 3.57 -9.50
N VAL A 257 10.44 4.38 -9.83
CA VAL A 257 11.86 3.97 -9.69
C VAL A 257 12.23 3.74 -8.22
N ALA A 258 11.83 4.65 -7.32
CA ALA A 258 12.05 4.52 -5.88
C ALA A 258 11.35 3.27 -5.31
N SER A 259 10.13 2.98 -5.74
CA SER A 259 9.36 1.79 -5.32
C SER A 259 10.07 0.49 -5.73
N ILE A 260 10.63 0.44 -6.94
CA ILE A 260 11.44 -0.70 -7.39
C ILE A 260 12.69 -0.84 -6.53
N ALA A 261 13.38 0.25 -6.21
CA ALA A 261 14.55 0.22 -5.34
C ALA A 261 14.20 -0.30 -3.93
N VAL A 262 13.10 0.19 -3.34
CA VAL A 262 12.60 -0.27 -2.03
C VAL A 262 12.22 -1.75 -2.07
N PHE A 263 11.56 -2.19 -3.16
CA PHE A 263 11.22 -3.59 -3.35
C PHE A 263 12.47 -4.50 -3.42
N LEU A 264 13.48 -4.09 -4.18
CA LEU A 264 14.73 -4.87 -4.29
C LEU A 264 15.47 -4.95 -2.95
N VAL A 265 15.52 -3.84 -2.20
CA VAL A 265 16.14 -3.83 -0.87
C VAL A 265 15.34 -4.70 0.10
N GLY A 266 14.02 -4.55 0.13
CA GLY A 266 13.14 -5.34 0.99
C GLY A 266 13.24 -6.83 0.71
N TYR A 267 13.23 -7.20 -0.56
CA TYR A 267 13.41 -8.58 -1.00
C TYR A 267 14.81 -9.11 -0.63
N PHE A 268 15.86 -8.34 -0.84
CA PHE A 268 17.25 -8.73 -0.49
C PHE A 268 17.40 -8.99 1.01
N VAL A 269 16.86 -8.11 1.86
CA VAL A 269 16.88 -8.28 3.32
C VAL A 269 16.09 -9.53 3.71
N PHE A 270 14.90 -9.73 3.13
CA PHE A 270 14.07 -10.89 3.38
C PHE A 270 14.77 -12.19 3.03
N ASP A 271 15.37 -12.27 1.84
CA ASP A 271 16.08 -13.47 1.36
C ASP A 271 17.28 -13.80 2.24
N ARG A 272 18.01 -12.79 2.70
CA ARG A 272 19.16 -12.95 3.59
C ARG A 272 18.79 -13.45 4.99
N LEU A 273 17.61 -13.07 5.50
CA LEU A 273 17.13 -13.46 6.83
C LEU A 273 16.27 -14.72 6.81
N ARG A 274 15.91 -15.22 5.62
CA ARG A 274 15.00 -16.34 5.43
C ARG A 274 15.42 -17.62 6.15
N ASP A 275 16.72 -17.92 6.17
CA ASP A 275 17.22 -19.16 6.78
C ASP A 275 17.04 -19.19 8.31
N SER A 276 17.01 -18.01 8.95
CA SER A 276 16.80 -17.88 10.39
C SER A 276 15.32 -17.97 10.81
N PHE A 277 14.36 -17.80 9.88
CA PHE A 277 12.94 -17.80 10.24
C PHE A 277 12.45 -19.13 10.85
N ALA A 278 13.00 -20.26 10.42
CA ALA A 278 12.62 -21.57 10.94
C ALA A 278 13.03 -21.77 12.41
N GLU A 279 14.07 -21.06 12.85
CA GLU A 279 14.62 -21.14 14.22
C GLU A 279 13.95 -20.13 15.16
N GLU A 280 13.59 -18.94 14.65
CA GLU A 280 13.11 -17.78 15.43
C GLU A 280 11.57 -17.73 15.58
N VAL A 281 10.83 -18.37 14.68
CA VAL A 281 9.36 -18.41 14.63
C VAL A 281 8.88 -19.76 15.18
#